data_b044e883f224172e58691fbc5b9697e7
#
_entry.id   b044e883f224172e58691fbc5b9697e7
#
_cell.length_a   1.000
_cell.length_b   1.000
_cell.length_c   1.000
_cell.angle_alpha   90.00
_cell.angle_beta   90.00
_cell.angle_gamma   90.00
#
_symmetry.space_group_name_H-M   'P 1'
#
loop_
_entity.id
_entity.type
_entity.pdbx_description
1 polymer ?
#
loop_
_entity_poly.entity_id
_entity_poly.type
_entity_poly.pdbx_seq_one_letter_code
_entity_poly.pdbx_strand_id
1 'polypeptide(L)'
;MKFFHSIDGSIVAPQGFLTAGLFCDVKRLGTGKGSNKGQKRDLAVIVSEVPATAAGMFTTNQICAAPVKVCVDHIADGKAQAVVINSGNANACTGPRGLKDAQEMAALLAEELLFQPEDVLVGSTGRIGLELPMPNISAGIRQIVKELDDAPTAAHHAAEAIMTSDTQPKEIAVEFQLGGQTVRLGGIAKGAGMIQPGMSPTGVRPASMPLHATMLAYLTTDAKISAGTLRKCLREAVASSFNCITVDGDMSTNDTVLLLANGLAGNKKLSARDLKTFQAALNHVCLELSKMMVRDGEGVTRLVTVRVRGAKTQKEADAAARAVGNSALVKTSWNGGDPNWGR
;
A
#
# COMPACT_ATOMS: atom_id res chain seq x y z
N MET A 1 -13.15 -24.67 4.59
CA MET A 1 -12.18 -24.87 3.49
C MET A 1 -11.61 -23.51 3.10
N LYS A 2 -10.27 -23.37 3.01
CA LYS A 2 -9.68 -22.18 2.39
C LYS A 2 -9.95 -22.26 0.89
N PHE A 3 -10.56 -21.23 0.32
CA PHE A 3 -10.89 -21.15 -1.11
C PHE A 3 -9.72 -20.68 -1.98
N PHE A 4 -8.55 -20.45 -1.37
CA PHE A 4 -7.32 -19.96 -2.00
C PHE A 4 -6.10 -20.61 -1.33
N HIS A 5 -4.98 -20.65 -2.03
CA HIS A 5 -3.69 -21.13 -1.53
C HIS A 5 -2.59 -20.11 -1.83
N SER A 6 -1.55 -20.11 -1.01
CA SER A 6 -0.39 -19.23 -1.18
C SER A 6 0.47 -19.71 -2.34
N ILE A 7 1.00 -18.77 -3.10
CA ILE A 7 1.93 -18.97 -4.21
C ILE A 7 3.08 -17.96 -4.10
N ASP A 8 4.15 -18.19 -4.84
CA ASP A 8 5.26 -17.25 -5.00
C ASP A 8 4.92 -16.16 -6.03
N GLY A 9 5.79 -15.14 -6.16
CA GLY A 9 5.71 -14.11 -7.18
C GLY A 9 5.10 -12.79 -6.72
N SER A 10 4.50 -12.74 -5.52
CA SER A 10 4.07 -11.46 -4.94
C SER A 10 3.28 -10.59 -5.93
N ILE A 11 3.71 -9.33 -6.14
CA ILE A 11 3.02 -8.34 -7.00
C ILE A 11 3.01 -8.73 -8.50
N VAL A 12 3.88 -9.62 -8.96
CA VAL A 12 3.93 -10.12 -10.35
C VAL A 12 3.34 -11.53 -10.51
N ALA A 13 2.85 -12.16 -9.44
CA ALA A 13 2.17 -13.45 -9.53
C ALA A 13 0.95 -13.45 -10.47
N PRO A 14 0.09 -12.38 -10.51
CA PRO A 14 -0.95 -12.24 -11.51
C PRO A 14 -0.37 -11.98 -12.91
N GLN A 15 -0.99 -12.54 -13.95
CA GLN A 15 -0.55 -12.41 -15.33
C GLN A 15 -0.47 -10.96 -15.79
N GLY A 16 0.57 -10.62 -16.58
CA GLY A 16 0.74 -9.34 -17.24
C GLY A 16 1.04 -8.18 -16.29
N PHE A 17 1.65 -8.47 -15.14
CA PHE A 17 2.26 -7.45 -14.30
C PHE A 17 3.77 -7.60 -14.30
N LEU A 18 4.44 -6.48 -14.54
CA LEU A 18 5.88 -6.32 -14.50
C LEU A 18 6.25 -5.36 -13.38
N THR A 19 7.42 -5.51 -12.82
CA THR A 19 7.95 -4.61 -11.79
C THR A 19 9.46 -4.53 -11.82
N ALA A 20 9.99 -3.48 -11.22
CA ALA A 20 11.42 -3.35 -10.93
C ALA A 20 11.62 -2.51 -9.67
N GLY A 21 12.75 -2.68 -9.03
CA GLY A 21 13.21 -1.87 -7.92
C GLY A 21 14.69 -1.55 -8.04
N LEU A 22 15.06 -0.28 -8.04
CA LEU A 22 16.45 0.14 -8.18
C LEU A 22 16.87 1.21 -7.15
N PHE A 23 18.16 1.51 -7.13
CA PHE A 23 18.75 2.58 -6.37
C PHE A 23 18.91 3.84 -7.26
N CYS A 24 18.33 4.96 -6.85
CA CYS A 24 18.53 6.26 -7.48
C CYS A 24 18.92 7.37 -6.48
N ASP A 25 19.36 6.98 -5.30
CA ASP A 25 19.96 7.86 -4.27
C ASP A 25 19.00 8.83 -3.56
N VAL A 26 17.70 8.55 -3.53
CA VAL A 26 16.70 9.32 -2.78
C VAL A 26 16.88 9.14 -1.28
N LYS A 27 17.12 7.91 -0.81
CA LYS A 27 17.29 7.58 0.62
C LYS A 27 18.48 8.29 1.23
N ARG A 28 19.59 8.38 0.53
CA ARG A 28 20.81 9.06 1.02
C ARG A 28 20.62 10.56 1.09
N LEU A 29 20.12 11.18 0.03
CA LEU A 29 19.86 12.62 -0.05
C LEU A 29 18.78 13.04 0.93
N GLY A 30 17.75 12.21 1.12
CA GLY A 30 16.69 12.45 2.08
C GLY A 30 17.12 12.44 3.54
N THR A 31 18.28 11.86 3.90
CA THR A 31 18.73 11.79 5.31
C THR A 31 19.57 12.97 5.75
N GLY A 32 20.08 13.82 4.84
CA GLY A 32 21.00 14.93 5.14
C GLY A 32 22.31 14.49 5.81
N LYS A 33 22.46 13.20 6.11
CA LYS A 33 23.67 12.56 6.60
C LYS A 33 24.07 11.56 5.54
N GLY A 34 25.25 11.68 4.99
CA GLY A 34 25.81 10.64 4.15
C GLY A 34 25.66 9.31 4.89
N SER A 35 24.60 8.56 4.59
CA SER A 35 24.36 7.31 5.30
C SER A 35 25.29 6.26 4.73
N ASN A 36 26.14 5.67 5.58
CA ASN A 36 26.90 4.46 5.28
C ASN A 36 26.00 3.22 5.08
N LYS A 37 24.68 3.41 4.83
CA LYS A 37 23.70 2.33 4.66
C LYS A 37 23.77 1.65 3.30
N GLY A 38 24.79 1.92 2.49
CA GLY A 38 24.99 1.31 1.19
C GLY A 38 23.96 1.77 0.14
N GLN A 39 24.02 1.13 -1.01
CA GLN A 39 23.10 1.37 -2.13
C GLN A 39 21.77 0.61 -1.90
N LYS A 40 20.89 1.15 -1.05
CA LYS A 40 19.55 0.59 -0.84
C LYS A 40 18.62 1.06 -1.96
N ARG A 41 17.89 0.12 -2.56
CA ARG A 41 16.84 0.44 -3.53
C ARG A 41 15.86 1.45 -2.95
N ASP A 42 15.44 2.43 -3.76
CA ASP A 42 14.61 3.54 -3.31
C ASP A 42 13.65 4.09 -4.39
N LEU A 43 13.63 3.44 -5.55
CA LEU A 43 12.64 3.66 -6.60
C LEU A 43 12.08 2.31 -7.05
N ALA A 44 10.75 2.21 -7.11
CA ALA A 44 10.04 1.04 -7.64
C ALA A 44 9.03 1.47 -8.71
N VAL A 45 8.78 0.60 -9.67
CA VAL A 45 7.72 0.75 -10.68
C VAL A 45 6.94 -0.55 -10.77
N ILE A 46 5.62 -0.46 -10.85
CA ILE A 46 4.70 -1.58 -11.11
C ILE A 46 3.94 -1.22 -12.37
N VAL A 47 3.92 -2.12 -13.35
CA VAL A 47 3.29 -1.90 -14.65
C VAL A 47 2.35 -3.04 -14.97
N SER A 48 1.19 -2.74 -15.52
CA SER A 48 0.33 -3.71 -16.20
C SER A 48 0.55 -3.63 -17.70
N GLU A 49 0.75 -4.76 -18.37
CA GLU A 49 0.91 -4.82 -19.83
C GLU A 49 -0.33 -4.33 -20.60
N VAL A 50 -1.49 -4.33 -19.96
CA VAL A 50 -2.76 -3.85 -20.53
C VAL A 50 -3.42 -2.86 -19.56
N PRO A 51 -4.30 -1.95 -20.03
CA PRO A 51 -5.04 -1.07 -19.15
C PRO A 51 -5.77 -1.83 -18.05
N ALA A 52 -5.62 -1.42 -16.81
CA ALA A 52 -6.22 -2.08 -15.65
C ALA A 52 -7.36 -1.25 -15.05
N THR A 53 -8.37 -1.94 -14.53
CA THR A 53 -9.31 -1.37 -13.59
C THR A 53 -8.57 -1.08 -12.28
N ALA A 54 -8.76 0.10 -11.71
CA ALA A 54 -8.04 0.50 -10.51
C ALA A 54 -8.98 0.96 -9.38
N ALA A 55 -8.55 0.71 -8.15
CA ALA A 55 -9.17 1.22 -6.94
C ALA A 55 -8.12 1.67 -5.94
N GLY A 56 -8.42 2.74 -5.20
CA GLY A 56 -7.52 3.30 -4.19
C GLY A 56 -8.23 3.55 -2.86
N MET A 57 -7.45 3.49 -1.78
CA MET A 57 -7.81 3.94 -0.44
C MET A 57 -6.69 4.84 0.05
N PHE A 58 -7.02 6.01 0.57
CA PHE A 58 -6.09 7.09 0.83
C PHE A 58 -6.22 7.64 2.25
N THR A 59 -5.12 8.15 2.78
CA THR A 59 -5.09 8.81 4.09
C THR A 59 -6.17 9.88 4.20
N THR A 60 -6.78 9.96 5.37
CA THR A 60 -7.73 11.03 5.71
C THR A 60 -7.06 12.14 6.55
N ASN A 61 -5.73 12.17 6.58
CA ASN A 61 -4.99 13.24 7.23
C ASN A 61 -5.28 14.59 6.56
N GLN A 62 -5.50 15.63 7.36
CA GLN A 62 -5.69 16.99 6.85
C GLN A 62 -4.44 17.51 6.12
N ILE A 63 -3.27 17.07 6.57
CA ILE A 63 -1.98 17.31 5.89
C ILE A 63 -1.76 16.16 4.89
N CYS A 64 -2.44 16.22 3.76
CA CYS A 64 -2.34 15.22 2.72
C CYS A 64 -1.14 15.49 1.80
N ALA A 65 -0.30 14.47 1.59
CA ALA A 65 0.89 14.55 0.75
C ALA A 65 0.55 14.71 -0.74
N ALA A 66 1.46 15.29 -1.50
CA ALA A 66 1.29 15.54 -2.93
C ALA A 66 0.99 14.27 -3.76
N PRO A 67 1.72 13.14 -3.59
CA PRO A 67 1.44 11.92 -4.35
C PRO A 67 0.02 11.37 -4.11
N VAL A 68 -0.52 11.52 -2.90
CA VAL A 68 -1.89 11.12 -2.60
C VAL A 68 -2.91 11.94 -3.40
N LYS A 69 -2.69 13.25 -3.51
CA LYS A 69 -3.56 14.15 -4.29
C LYS A 69 -3.56 13.77 -5.77
N VAL A 70 -2.38 13.50 -6.34
CA VAL A 70 -2.24 13.04 -7.73
C VAL A 70 -2.96 11.69 -7.92
N CYS A 71 -2.79 10.73 -7.01
CA CYS A 71 -3.50 9.45 -7.11
C CYS A 71 -5.02 9.58 -7.04
N VAL A 72 -5.55 10.43 -6.15
CA VAL A 72 -7.01 10.65 -6.03
C VAL A 72 -7.58 11.21 -7.33
N ASP A 73 -6.84 12.10 -7.99
CA ASP A 73 -7.21 12.73 -9.25
C ASP A 73 -7.13 11.73 -10.41
N HIS A 74 -5.99 11.07 -10.58
CA HIS A 74 -5.75 10.14 -11.68
C HIS A 74 -6.66 8.90 -11.65
N ILE A 75 -7.00 8.37 -10.46
CA ILE A 75 -7.84 7.17 -10.32
C ILE A 75 -9.35 7.44 -10.41
N ALA A 76 -9.75 8.69 -10.65
CA ALA A 76 -11.16 9.10 -10.58
C ALA A 76 -12.06 8.33 -11.57
N ASP A 77 -11.57 8.02 -12.76
CA ASP A 77 -12.26 7.22 -13.77
C ASP A 77 -12.24 5.69 -13.49
N GLY A 78 -11.47 5.26 -12.50
CA GLY A 78 -11.34 3.86 -12.10
C GLY A 78 -10.37 3.05 -12.95
N LYS A 79 -9.41 3.71 -13.59
CA LYS A 79 -8.36 3.09 -14.39
C LYS A 79 -6.98 3.50 -13.92
N ALA A 80 -6.00 2.67 -14.21
CA ALA A 80 -4.58 2.98 -14.16
C ALA A 80 -3.81 1.86 -14.88
N GLN A 81 -2.56 2.11 -15.26
CA GLN A 81 -1.73 1.10 -15.89
C GLN A 81 -0.35 0.96 -15.24
N ALA A 82 0.12 1.98 -14.53
CA ALA A 82 1.38 1.93 -13.81
C ALA A 82 1.32 2.63 -12.45
N VAL A 83 2.30 2.30 -11.60
CA VAL A 83 2.56 3.00 -10.34
C VAL A 83 4.06 3.25 -10.23
N VAL A 84 4.48 4.50 -9.96
CA VAL A 84 5.86 4.86 -9.63
C VAL A 84 5.96 5.22 -8.15
N ILE A 85 6.94 4.64 -7.45
CA ILE A 85 7.05 4.78 -6.00
C ILE A 85 8.49 5.14 -5.64
N ASN A 86 8.69 6.23 -4.89
CA ASN A 86 9.97 6.50 -4.26
C ASN A 86 9.91 6.31 -2.74
N SER A 87 11.03 5.92 -2.16
CA SER A 87 11.22 5.90 -0.70
C SER A 87 12.44 6.73 -0.27
N GLY A 88 12.42 7.19 0.99
CA GLY A 88 13.44 8.11 1.54
C GLY A 88 12.97 9.56 1.65
N ASN A 89 12.00 9.95 0.85
CA ASN A 89 11.35 11.26 0.87
C ASN A 89 9.83 11.09 0.65
N ALA A 90 9.02 11.65 1.53
CA ALA A 90 7.57 11.48 1.52
C ALA A 90 6.84 12.45 0.56
N ASN A 91 7.52 13.46 0.05
CA ASN A 91 6.92 14.55 -0.70
C ASN A 91 5.66 15.13 -0.01
N ALA A 92 5.77 15.31 1.30
CA ALA A 92 4.73 15.85 2.16
C ALA A 92 5.18 17.19 2.77
N CYS A 93 4.26 18.12 2.97
CA CYS A 93 4.52 19.50 3.41
C CYS A 93 5.47 20.27 2.47
N THR A 94 5.42 19.99 1.17
CA THR A 94 6.28 20.54 0.13
C THR A 94 5.58 21.59 -0.75
N GLY A 95 4.33 21.93 -0.41
CA GLY A 95 3.54 22.97 -1.08
C GLY A 95 3.30 22.71 -2.58
N PRO A 96 3.14 23.78 -3.39
CA PRO A 96 2.91 23.65 -4.84
C PRO A 96 4.05 22.94 -5.58
N ARG A 97 5.29 23.08 -5.10
CA ARG A 97 6.46 22.43 -5.68
C ARG A 97 6.32 20.90 -5.61
N GLY A 98 5.98 20.37 -4.44
CA GLY A 98 5.83 18.93 -4.28
C GLY A 98 4.70 18.34 -5.12
N LEU A 99 3.61 19.10 -5.36
CA LEU A 99 2.54 18.67 -6.26
C LEU A 99 3.05 18.58 -7.71
N LYS A 100 3.81 19.60 -8.16
CA LYS A 100 4.45 19.59 -9.48
C LYS A 100 5.41 18.41 -9.62
N ASP A 101 6.25 18.15 -8.60
CA ASP A 101 7.22 17.06 -8.62
C ASP A 101 6.50 15.68 -8.71
N ALA A 102 5.38 15.50 -7.99
CA ALA A 102 4.59 14.26 -8.08
C ALA A 102 3.95 14.08 -9.46
N GLN A 103 3.41 15.15 -10.06
CA GLN A 103 2.88 15.12 -11.43
C GLN A 103 3.99 14.83 -12.45
N GLU A 104 5.19 15.39 -12.26
CA GLU A 104 6.35 15.15 -13.11
C GLU A 104 6.81 13.68 -13.03
N MET A 105 6.78 13.05 -11.87
CA MET A 105 7.05 11.59 -11.73
C MET A 105 6.09 10.76 -12.58
N ALA A 106 4.78 11.08 -12.54
CA ALA A 106 3.79 10.38 -13.36
C ALA A 106 4.02 10.61 -14.86
N ALA A 107 4.25 11.86 -15.26
CA ALA A 107 4.48 12.24 -16.65
C ALA A 107 5.74 11.58 -17.23
N LEU A 108 6.84 11.55 -16.49
CA LEU A 108 8.09 10.91 -16.91
C LEU A 108 7.92 9.40 -17.13
N LEU A 109 7.24 8.70 -16.21
CA LEU A 109 7.00 7.27 -16.40
C LEU A 109 6.02 7.02 -17.56
N ALA A 110 5.01 7.85 -17.72
CA ALA A 110 4.07 7.76 -18.84
C ALA A 110 4.77 7.96 -20.18
N GLU A 111 5.68 8.94 -20.29
CA GLU A 111 6.52 9.17 -21.48
C GLU A 111 7.34 7.94 -21.85
N GLU A 112 8.05 7.36 -20.89
CA GLU A 112 8.91 6.18 -21.11
C GLU A 112 8.12 4.91 -21.51
N LEU A 113 6.86 4.79 -21.04
CA LEU A 113 5.99 3.63 -21.32
C LEU A 113 4.97 3.88 -22.44
N LEU A 114 4.92 5.09 -23.02
CA LEU A 114 3.94 5.51 -24.03
C LEU A 114 2.48 5.45 -23.51
N PHE A 115 2.28 5.79 -22.21
CA PHE A 115 0.98 5.92 -21.57
C PHE A 115 0.54 7.38 -21.48
N GLN A 116 -0.69 7.63 -21.00
CA GLN A 116 -1.09 8.98 -20.57
C GLN A 116 -0.62 9.21 -19.13
N PRO A 117 -0.28 10.44 -18.73
CA PRO A 117 0.09 10.75 -17.34
C PRO A 117 -0.96 10.30 -16.32
N GLU A 118 -2.23 10.39 -16.66
CA GLU A 118 -3.38 10.02 -15.83
C GLU A 118 -3.47 8.50 -15.59
N ASP A 119 -2.83 7.67 -16.45
CA ASP A 119 -2.76 6.21 -16.27
C ASP A 119 -1.68 5.81 -15.26
N VAL A 120 -0.88 6.77 -14.74
CA VAL A 120 0.21 6.52 -13.81
C VAL A 120 -0.13 7.06 -12.42
N LEU A 121 -0.10 6.18 -11.42
CA LEU A 121 -0.26 6.53 -10.02
C LEU A 121 1.11 6.74 -9.34
N VAL A 122 1.15 7.52 -8.26
CA VAL A 122 2.39 7.94 -7.61
C VAL A 122 2.39 7.58 -6.13
N GLY A 123 3.48 6.98 -5.64
CA GLY A 123 3.72 6.74 -4.23
C GLY A 123 5.00 7.41 -3.75
N SER A 124 4.98 7.95 -2.54
CA SER A 124 6.20 8.46 -1.88
C SER A 124 6.14 8.14 -0.40
N THR A 125 7.29 7.86 0.20
CA THR A 125 7.40 7.59 1.64
C THR A 125 8.79 7.97 2.15
N GLY A 126 8.88 8.41 3.41
CA GLY A 126 10.14 8.78 4.06
C GLY A 126 10.04 10.12 4.78
N ARG A 127 11.04 10.97 4.62
CA ARG A 127 11.12 12.25 5.33
C ARG A 127 10.12 13.26 4.80
N ILE A 128 9.53 14.01 5.72
CA ILE A 128 8.55 15.09 5.46
C ILE A 128 9.28 16.43 5.41
N GLY A 129 8.80 17.37 4.58
CA GLY A 129 9.27 18.74 4.52
C GLY A 129 10.54 18.96 3.68
N LEU A 130 10.95 17.97 2.89
CA LEU A 130 12.05 18.07 1.94
C LEU A 130 11.57 17.98 0.51
N GLU A 131 12.18 18.79 -0.38
CA GLU A 131 11.95 18.67 -1.82
C GLU A 131 12.47 17.33 -2.35
N LEU A 132 11.79 16.79 -3.37
CA LEU A 132 12.26 15.59 -4.06
C LEU A 132 13.53 15.89 -4.85
N PRO A 133 14.54 14.98 -4.85
CA PRO A 133 15.70 15.09 -5.73
C PRO A 133 15.32 14.68 -7.15
N MET A 134 14.55 15.51 -7.83
CA MET A 134 13.98 15.20 -9.16
C MET A 134 15.01 14.80 -10.23
N PRO A 135 16.23 15.38 -10.29
CA PRO A 135 17.24 14.89 -11.22
C PRO A 135 17.58 13.40 -11.03
N ASN A 136 17.66 12.92 -9.79
CA ASN A 136 17.92 11.52 -9.47
C ASN A 136 16.72 10.63 -9.81
N ILE A 137 15.51 11.08 -9.45
CA ILE A 137 14.27 10.37 -9.74
C ILE A 137 14.05 10.24 -11.25
N SER A 138 14.25 11.33 -12.01
CA SER A 138 14.10 11.32 -13.46
C SER A 138 15.09 10.37 -14.16
N ALA A 139 16.37 10.37 -13.73
CA ALA A 139 17.35 9.43 -14.21
C ALA A 139 16.98 7.97 -13.85
N GLY A 140 16.51 7.76 -12.61
CA GLY A 140 16.04 6.46 -12.13
C GLY A 140 14.84 5.93 -12.91
N ILE A 141 13.84 6.77 -13.25
CA ILE A 141 12.67 6.39 -14.03
C ILE A 141 13.09 5.91 -15.43
N ARG A 142 13.99 6.63 -16.11
CA ARG A 142 14.49 6.21 -17.43
C ARG A 142 15.29 4.90 -17.38
N GLN A 143 15.94 4.61 -16.27
CA GLN A 143 16.67 3.36 -16.10
C GLN A 143 15.72 2.22 -15.76
N ILE A 144 14.80 2.39 -14.81
CA ILE A 144 13.99 1.31 -14.24
C ILE A 144 13.05 0.66 -15.27
N VAL A 145 12.60 1.41 -16.27
CA VAL A 145 11.76 0.88 -17.36
C VAL A 145 12.47 -0.22 -18.15
N LYS A 146 13.80 -0.16 -18.24
CA LYS A 146 14.63 -1.17 -18.93
C LYS A 146 14.86 -2.44 -18.09
N GLU A 147 14.53 -2.39 -16.80
CA GLU A 147 14.73 -3.46 -15.82
C GLU A 147 13.39 -4.13 -15.42
N LEU A 148 12.27 -3.75 -16.06
CA LEU A 148 10.96 -4.34 -15.79
C LEU A 148 10.95 -5.83 -16.12
N ASP A 149 10.49 -6.64 -15.13
CA ASP A 149 10.48 -8.10 -15.23
C ASP A 149 9.28 -8.67 -14.46
N ASP A 150 8.82 -9.86 -14.84
CA ASP A 150 7.79 -10.64 -14.14
C ASP A 150 8.36 -11.70 -13.17
N ALA A 151 9.67 -11.75 -13.02
CA ALA A 151 10.33 -12.68 -12.12
C ALA A 151 10.05 -12.34 -10.63
N PRO A 152 9.93 -13.35 -9.76
CA PRO A 152 9.77 -13.13 -8.31
C PRO A 152 10.86 -12.27 -7.68
N THR A 153 12.09 -12.32 -8.24
CA THR A 153 13.22 -11.48 -7.80
C THR A 153 12.99 -10.00 -8.07
N ALA A 154 12.34 -9.64 -9.19
CA ALA A 154 11.97 -8.25 -9.48
C ALA A 154 10.91 -7.75 -8.48
N ALA A 155 9.92 -8.60 -8.12
CA ALA A 155 8.93 -8.28 -7.09
C ALA A 155 9.60 -8.03 -5.74
N HIS A 156 10.56 -8.87 -5.34
CA HIS A 156 11.34 -8.68 -4.12
C HIS A 156 12.13 -7.37 -4.13
N HIS A 157 12.77 -7.03 -5.24
CA HIS A 157 13.48 -5.76 -5.40
C HIS A 157 12.54 -4.55 -5.29
N ALA A 158 11.32 -4.64 -5.83
CA ALA A 158 10.31 -3.59 -5.67
C ALA A 158 9.85 -3.47 -4.22
N ALA A 159 9.63 -4.59 -3.52
CA ALA A 159 9.27 -4.59 -2.10
C ALA A 159 10.38 -3.97 -1.23
N GLU A 160 11.66 -4.26 -1.51
CA GLU A 160 12.79 -3.59 -0.85
C GLU A 160 12.84 -2.07 -1.14
N ALA A 161 12.54 -1.69 -2.38
CA ALA A 161 12.65 -0.30 -2.82
C ALA A 161 11.64 0.63 -2.13
N ILE A 162 10.48 0.12 -1.71
CA ILE A 162 9.48 0.92 -1.01
C ILE A 162 9.70 1.01 0.51
N MET A 163 10.61 0.24 1.09
CA MET A 163 10.91 0.22 2.53
C MET A 163 11.56 1.53 3.02
N THR A 164 11.35 1.86 4.30
CA THR A 164 12.03 2.96 4.99
C THR A 164 12.75 2.47 6.26
N SER A 165 12.07 2.45 7.40
CA SER A 165 12.54 1.87 8.67
C SER A 165 12.20 0.39 8.80
N ASP A 166 11.49 -0.17 7.85
CA ASP A 166 11.19 -1.60 7.75
C ASP A 166 12.46 -2.44 7.82
N THR A 167 12.41 -3.59 8.52
CA THR A 167 13.54 -4.51 8.64
C THR A 167 13.51 -5.63 7.60
N GLN A 168 12.32 -5.89 7.02
CA GLN A 168 12.11 -6.94 6.01
C GLN A 168 11.02 -6.54 5.01
N PRO A 169 11.12 -7.00 3.74
CA PRO A 169 10.07 -6.85 2.75
C PRO A 169 8.78 -7.55 3.17
N LYS A 170 7.64 -7.01 2.78
CA LYS A 170 6.31 -7.55 3.06
C LYS A 170 5.62 -7.89 1.76
N GLU A 171 5.49 -9.19 1.50
CA GLU A 171 5.10 -9.75 0.21
C GLU A 171 4.14 -10.92 0.42
N ILE A 172 3.15 -11.03 -0.46
CA ILE A 172 2.20 -12.15 -0.45
C ILE A 172 1.57 -12.33 -1.83
N ALA A 173 1.28 -13.57 -2.21
CA ALA A 173 0.39 -13.88 -3.31
C ALA A 173 -0.46 -15.11 -3.00
N VAL A 174 -1.65 -15.13 -3.59
CA VAL A 174 -2.59 -16.24 -3.50
C VAL A 174 -3.22 -16.53 -4.87
N GLU A 175 -3.59 -17.80 -5.05
CA GLU A 175 -4.29 -18.29 -6.23
C GLU A 175 -5.63 -18.92 -5.82
N PHE A 176 -6.66 -18.72 -6.64
CA PHE A 176 -8.02 -19.24 -6.42
C PHE A 176 -8.82 -19.35 -7.70
N GLN A 177 -9.94 -20.08 -7.64
CA GLN A 177 -10.86 -20.22 -8.78
C GLN A 177 -11.91 -19.12 -8.77
N LEU A 178 -12.09 -18.43 -9.91
CA LEU A 178 -13.04 -17.34 -10.08
C LEU A 178 -13.66 -17.35 -11.47
N GLY A 179 -14.99 -17.45 -11.58
CA GLY A 179 -15.68 -17.42 -12.86
C GLY A 179 -15.22 -18.49 -13.85
N GLY A 180 -14.76 -19.65 -13.35
CA GLY A 180 -14.28 -20.78 -14.15
C GLY A 180 -12.80 -20.67 -14.59
N GLN A 181 -12.06 -19.69 -14.09
CA GLN A 181 -10.64 -19.50 -14.37
C GLN A 181 -9.83 -19.49 -13.08
N THR A 182 -8.56 -19.83 -13.18
CA THR A 182 -7.59 -19.60 -12.13
C THR A 182 -7.23 -18.11 -12.12
N VAL A 183 -7.38 -17.47 -10.97
CA VAL A 183 -7.09 -16.06 -10.76
C VAL A 183 -6.05 -15.93 -9.66
N ARG A 184 -5.14 -14.97 -9.82
CA ARG A 184 -4.11 -14.64 -8.85
C ARG A 184 -4.30 -13.25 -8.29
N LEU A 185 -3.89 -13.09 -7.04
CA LEU A 185 -3.88 -11.81 -6.32
C LEU A 185 -2.58 -11.72 -5.56
N GLY A 186 -1.79 -10.71 -5.86
CA GLY A 186 -0.50 -10.45 -5.22
C GLY A 186 -0.45 -9.09 -4.57
N GLY A 187 0.53 -8.88 -3.68
CA GLY A 187 0.73 -7.59 -3.04
C GLY A 187 2.05 -7.44 -2.35
N ILE A 188 2.51 -6.18 -2.31
CA ILE A 188 3.64 -5.72 -1.51
C ILE A 188 3.16 -4.59 -0.60
N ALA A 189 3.80 -4.48 0.57
CA ALA A 189 3.50 -3.41 1.51
C ALA A 189 4.74 -2.94 2.26
N LYS A 190 4.68 -1.72 2.80
CA LYS A 190 5.68 -1.18 3.70
C LYS A 190 5.03 -0.42 4.85
N GLY A 191 5.74 -0.38 5.96
CA GLY A 191 5.39 0.37 7.15
C GLY A 191 5.92 -0.31 8.41
N ALA A 192 6.57 0.47 9.28
CA ALA A 192 7.11 0.04 10.56
C ALA A 192 6.95 1.10 11.65
N GLY A 193 7.00 2.38 11.32
CA GLY A 193 6.72 3.53 12.19
C GLY A 193 5.72 4.49 11.58
N MET A 194 5.07 5.30 12.40
CA MET A 194 3.93 6.15 12.05
C MET A 194 2.78 5.28 11.50
N ILE A 195 2.32 4.30 12.29
CA ILE A 195 1.35 3.26 11.89
C ILE A 195 0.08 3.30 12.74
N GLN A 196 -0.93 4.02 12.25
CA GLN A 196 -2.33 3.92 12.61
C GLN A 196 -3.22 4.40 11.45
N PRO A 197 -3.42 3.59 10.39
CA PRO A 197 -4.15 4.02 9.19
C PRO A 197 -5.63 4.31 9.42
N GLY A 198 -6.14 5.30 8.70
CA GLY A 198 -7.56 5.64 8.60
C GLY A 198 -7.85 6.13 7.19
N MET A 199 -8.08 5.20 6.27
CA MET A 199 -8.19 5.49 4.85
C MET A 199 -9.62 5.48 4.34
N SER A 200 -9.89 6.33 3.35
CA SER A 200 -11.14 6.38 2.58
C SER A 200 -10.86 6.38 1.07
N PRO A 201 -11.85 6.07 0.22
CA PRO A 201 -11.65 6.07 -1.24
C PRO A 201 -11.30 7.43 -1.84
N THR A 202 -11.59 8.52 -1.14
CA THR A 202 -11.41 9.91 -1.64
C THR A 202 -10.39 10.69 -0.81
N GLY A 203 -9.80 10.10 0.23
CA GLY A 203 -8.99 10.84 1.21
C GLY A 203 -9.80 11.80 2.09
N VAL A 204 -11.11 11.95 1.85
CA VAL A 204 -11.97 12.78 2.68
C VAL A 204 -12.34 12.02 3.95
N ARG A 205 -12.14 12.67 5.10
CA ARG A 205 -12.42 12.09 6.40
C ARG A 205 -13.93 12.14 6.72
N PRO A 206 -14.60 11.00 6.92
CA PRO A 206 -15.90 10.98 7.54
C PRO A 206 -15.82 11.50 8.98
N ALA A 207 -16.79 12.31 9.42
CA ALA A 207 -16.81 12.91 10.77
C ALA A 207 -16.71 11.90 11.93
N SER A 208 -16.91 10.61 11.63
CA SER A 208 -16.88 9.51 12.60
C SER A 208 -15.59 8.71 12.63
N MET A 209 -14.58 9.07 11.82
CA MET A 209 -13.34 8.28 11.68
C MET A 209 -12.20 8.87 12.52
N PRO A 210 -11.50 8.08 13.36
CA PRO A 210 -10.33 8.55 14.10
C PRO A 210 -9.14 8.89 13.17
N LEU A 211 -8.12 9.58 13.70
CA LEU A 211 -6.90 10.01 13.00
C LEU A 211 -5.85 8.89 12.95
N HIS A 212 -5.02 8.75 11.85
CA HIS A 212 -4.16 7.55 11.73
C HIS A 212 -3.07 7.58 10.63
N ALA A 213 -2.08 6.80 10.64
CA ALA A 213 -0.65 6.66 10.33
C ALA A 213 -0.13 6.24 8.93
N THR A 214 1.27 6.10 8.69
CA THR A 214 1.94 5.91 7.37
C THR A 214 2.13 4.46 6.95
N MET A 215 1.39 4.03 5.94
CA MET A 215 1.63 2.78 5.23
C MET A 215 1.44 2.94 3.71
N LEU A 216 2.15 2.15 2.93
CA LEU A 216 1.88 1.98 1.51
C LEU A 216 1.64 0.50 1.24
N ALA A 217 0.62 0.17 0.46
CA ALA A 217 0.38 -1.17 -0.06
C ALA A 217 -0.07 -1.11 -1.52
N TYR A 218 0.50 -1.99 -2.32
CA TYR A 218 0.21 -2.12 -3.74
C TYR A 218 -0.21 -3.54 -4.01
N LEU A 219 -1.38 -3.69 -4.63
CA LEU A 219 -2.01 -4.98 -4.90
C LEU A 219 -2.27 -5.11 -6.40
N THR A 220 -2.08 -6.29 -6.93
CA THR A 220 -2.35 -6.63 -8.34
C THR A 220 -3.20 -7.88 -8.42
N THR A 221 -4.06 -7.96 -9.43
CA THR A 221 -4.80 -9.18 -9.76
C THR A 221 -5.07 -9.24 -11.26
N ASP A 222 -5.05 -10.44 -11.82
CA ASP A 222 -5.46 -10.70 -13.21
C ASP A 222 -6.98 -10.91 -13.36
N ALA A 223 -7.75 -10.73 -12.27
CA ALA A 223 -9.20 -10.82 -12.32
C ALA A 223 -9.84 -9.76 -13.23
N LYS A 224 -10.81 -10.17 -14.04
CA LYS A 224 -11.70 -9.26 -14.76
C LYS A 224 -12.83 -8.82 -13.83
N ILE A 225 -12.79 -7.57 -13.36
CA ILE A 225 -13.73 -7.03 -12.37
C ILE A 225 -14.02 -5.55 -12.66
N SER A 226 -15.26 -5.10 -12.49
CA SER A 226 -15.63 -3.71 -12.74
C SER A 226 -15.11 -2.74 -11.67
N ALA A 227 -14.81 -1.50 -12.02
CA ALA A 227 -14.28 -0.48 -11.13
C ALA A 227 -15.15 -0.28 -9.86
N GLY A 228 -16.47 -0.22 -10.02
CA GLY A 228 -17.38 -0.07 -8.89
C GLY A 228 -17.33 -1.26 -7.92
N THR A 229 -17.22 -2.48 -8.44
CA THR A 229 -17.10 -3.70 -7.63
C THR A 229 -15.73 -3.77 -6.97
N LEU A 230 -14.65 -3.49 -7.71
CA LEU A 230 -13.28 -3.48 -7.19
C LEU A 230 -13.13 -2.48 -6.03
N ARG A 231 -13.65 -1.26 -6.22
CA ARG A 231 -13.67 -0.20 -5.19
C ARG A 231 -14.43 -0.63 -3.92
N LYS A 232 -15.58 -1.30 -4.09
CA LYS A 232 -16.35 -1.83 -2.95
C LYS A 232 -15.57 -2.90 -2.21
N CYS A 233 -14.98 -3.86 -2.92
CA CYS A 233 -14.19 -4.94 -2.32
C CYS A 233 -12.95 -4.41 -1.60
N LEU A 234 -12.21 -3.48 -2.20
CA LEU A 234 -11.04 -2.88 -1.57
C LEU A 234 -11.40 -2.11 -0.30
N ARG A 235 -12.46 -1.32 -0.32
CA ARG A 235 -12.94 -0.60 0.86
C ARG A 235 -13.27 -1.54 2.03
N GLU A 236 -13.95 -2.65 1.76
CA GLU A 236 -14.27 -3.65 2.78
C GLU A 236 -13.01 -4.34 3.33
N ALA A 237 -12.08 -4.72 2.45
CA ALA A 237 -10.84 -5.36 2.85
C ALA A 237 -9.96 -4.43 3.71
N VAL A 238 -9.79 -3.17 3.31
CA VAL A 238 -9.01 -2.17 4.05
C VAL A 238 -9.66 -1.84 5.40
N ALA A 239 -10.98 -1.73 5.45
CA ALA A 239 -11.71 -1.47 6.70
C ALA A 239 -11.52 -2.56 7.75
N SER A 240 -11.33 -3.83 7.32
CA SER A 240 -11.15 -4.99 8.21
C SER A 240 -9.68 -5.42 8.39
N SER A 241 -8.72 -4.70 7.84
CA SER A 241 -7.29 -5.01 7.90
C SER A 241 -6.45 -3.78 8.25
N PHE A 242 -5.96 -3.04 7.25
CA PHE A 242 -5.09 -1.89 7.45
C PHE A 242 -5.70 -0.82 8.38
N ASN A 243 -7.00 -0.52 8.24
CA ASN A 243 -7.68 0.41 9.15
C ASN A 243 -7.88 -0.14 10.58
N CYS A 244 -7.48 -1.38 10.87
CA CYS A 244 -7.59 -2.00 12.20
C CYS A 244 -6.26 -2.14 12.93
N ILE A 245 -5.14 -1.69 12.35
CA ILE A 245 -3.82 -1.79 12.99
C ILE A 245 -3.38 -0.48 13.63
N THR A 246 -2.50 -0.60 14.63
CA THR A 246 -1.76 0.52 15.22
C THR A 246 -0.44 0.03 15.80
N VAL A 247 0.63 0.77 15.57
CA VAL A 247 1.94 0.58 16.23
C VAL A 247 2.18 1.68 17.27
N ASP A 248 2.08 2.93 16.87
CA ASP A 248 2.46 4.10 17.67
C ASP A 248 1.31 5.13 17.86
N GLY A 249 0.19 4.94 17.21
CA GLY A 249 -0.94 5.86 17.28
C GLY A 249 -0.84 7.08 16.37
N ASP A 250 0.22 7.20 15.56
CA ASP A 250 0.49 8.36 14.72
C ASP A 250 -0.01 8.20 13.28
N MET A 251 -0.56 9.30 12.72
CA MET A 251 -1.11 9.33 11.36
C MET A 251 -0.11 9.81 10.33
N SER A 252 -0.05 9.12 9.18
CA SER A 252 0.69 9.59 8.04
C SER A 252 -0.06 10.55 7.13
N THR A 253 0.76 11.34 6.44
CA THR A 253 0.37 12.17 5.30
C THR A 253 0.20 11.38 4.00
N ASN A 254 0.67 10.13 3.94
CA ASN A 254 0.87 9.38 2.68
C ASN A 254 0.14 8.04 2.58
N ASP A 255 -0.60 7.60 3.61
CA ASP A 255 -1.22 6.26 3.57
C ASP A 255 -1.99 6.02 2.29
N THR A 256 -1.64 4.93 1.63
CA THR A 256 -2.21 4.58 0.34
C THR A 256 -2.28 3.07 0.19
N VAL A 257 -3.43 2.56 -0.25
CA VAL A 257 -3.60 1.20 -0.77
C VAL A 257 -4.12 1.32 -2.19
N LEU A 258 -3.38 0.77 -3.16
CA LEU A 258 -3.80 0.70 -4.56
C LEU A 258 -4.02 -0.76 -4.96
N LEU A 259 -5.05 -1.02 -5.75
CA LEU A 259 -5.34 -2.34 -6.33
C LEU A 259 -5.62 -2.17 -7.82
N LEU A 260 -4.81 -2.85 -8.65
CA LEU A 260 -4.95 -2.90 -10.10
C LEU A 260 -5.45 -4.29 -10.51
N ALA A 261 -6.44 -4.33 -11.41
CA ALA A 261 -7.06 -5.54 -11.93
C ALA A 261 -7.09 -5.48 -13.47
N ASN A 262 -6.20 -6.21 -14.14
CA ASN A 262 -6.01 -6.12 -15.59
C ASN A 262 -6.91 -7.06 -16.41
N GLY A 263 -7.54 -8.05 -15.78
CA GLY A 263 -8.52 -8.92 -16.43
C GLY A 263 -7.92 -10.04 -17.29
N LEU A 264 -6.62 -10.23 -17.30
CA LEU A 264 -5.93 -11.21 -18.16
C LEU A 264 -6.25 -12.68 -17.81
N ALA A 265 -6.75 -12.97 -16.60
CA ALA A 265 -7.24 -14.30 -16.27
C ALA A 265 -8.47 -14.71 -17.13
N GLY A 266 -9.13 -13.77 -17.79
CA GLY A 266 -10.23 -14.06 -18.72
C GLY A 266 -11.48 -14.64 -18.06
N ASN A 267 -11.66 -14.47 -16.76
CA ASN A 267 -12.82 -14.99 -16.04
C ASN A 267 -14.14 -14.37 -16.54
N LYS A 268 -15.20 -15.16 -16.49
CA LYS A 268 -16.56 -14.72 -16.81
C LYS A 268 -17.06 -13.68 -15.80
N LYS A 269 -18.18 -13.03 -16.12
CA LYS A 269 -18.87 -12.13 -15.19
C LYS A 269 -19.07 -12.84 -13.85
N LEU A 270 -18.68 -12.16 -12.78
CA LEU A 270 -18.66 -12.73 -11.43
C LEU A 270 -20.08 -12.96 -10.90
N SER A 271 -20.36 -14.16 -10.45
CA SER A 271 -21.55 -14.50 -9.67
C SER A 271 -21.41 -13.97 -8.22
N ALA A 272 -22.49 -14.01 -7.46
CA ALA A 272 -22.46 -13.65 -6.03
C ALA A 272 -21.49 -14.56 -5.23
N ARG A 273 -21.34 -15.83 -5.65
CA ARG A 273 -20.38 -16.77 -5.05
C ARG A 273 -18.94 -16.37 -5.38
N ASP A 274 -18.66 -16.03 -6.63
CA ASP A 274 -17.35 -15.58 -7.08
C ASP A 274 -16.94 -14.31 -6.34
N LEU A 275 -17.83 -13.35 -6.18
CA LEU A 275 -17.57 -12.13 -5.41
C LEU A 275 -17.21 -12.40 -3.95
N LYS A 276 -17.86 -13.36 -3.30
CA LYS A 276 -17.50 -13.79 -1.94
C LYS A 276 -16.10 -14.43 -1.89
N THR A 277 -15.75 -15.23 -2.91
CA THR A 277 -14.42 -15.84 -3.02
C THR A 277 -13.34 -14.77 -3.21
N PHE A 278 -13.54 -13.84 -4.15
CA PHE A 278 -12.63 -12.72 -4.38
C PHE A 278 -12.46 -11.86 -3.13
N GLN A 279 -13.58 -11.50 -2.47
CA GLN A 279 -13.54 -10.71 -1.24
C GLN A 279 -12.77 -11.44 -0.13
N ALA A 280 -12.96 -12.74 0.02
CA ALA A 280 -12.24 -13.53 1.02
C ALA A 280 -10.73 -13.58 0.76
N ALA A 281 -10.31 -13.73 -0.51
CA ALA A 281 -8.91 -13.68 -0.92
C ALA A 281 -8.29 -12.29 -0.67
N LEU A 282 -8.99 -11.22 -1.08
CA LEU A 282 -8.55 -9.85 -0.87
C LEU A 282 -8.44 -9.51 0.63
N ASN A 283 -9.44 -9.89 1.43
CA ASN A 283 -9.40 -9.71 2.89
C ASN A 283 -8.21 -10.42 3.51
N HIS A 284 -7.90 -11.64 3.05
CA HIS A 284 -6.74 -12.39 3.54
C HIS A 284 -5.42 -11.70 3.20
N VAL A 285 -5.21 -11.30 1.95
CA VAL A 285 -4.00 -10.61 1.50
C VAL A 285 -3.81 -9.30 2.28
N CYS A 286 -4.83 -8.47 2.38
CA CYS A 286 -4.76 -7.22 3.13
C CYS A 286 -4.50 -7.45 4.63
N LEU A 287 -5.12 -8.48 5.23
CA LEU A 287 -4.93 -8.81 6.65
C LEU A 287 -3.51 -9.31 6.92
N GLU A 288 -2.96 -10.18 6.09
CA GLU A 288 -1.61 -10.70 6.31
C GLU A 288 -0.55 -9.61 6.10
N LEU A 289 -0.67 -8.78 5.06
CA LEU A 289 0.21 -7.61 4.88
C LEU A 289 0.14 -6.65 6.07
N SER A 290 -1.06 -6.37 6.59
CA SER A 290 -1.22 -5.50 7.77
C SER A 290 -0.59 -6.10 9.03
N LYS A 291 -0.67 -7.42 9.22
CA LYS A 291 0.01 -8.13 10.33
C LYS A 291 1.53 -8.11 10.17
N MET A 292 2.05 -8.26 8.94
CA MET A 292 3.49 -8.14 8.67
C MET A 292 4.01 -6.75 9.07
N MET A 293 3.26 -5.69 8.79
CA MET A 293 3.61 -4.33 9.22
C MET A 293 3.69 -4.21 10.75
N VAL A 294 2.70 -4.71 11.47
CA VAL A 294 2.70 -4.64 12.94
C VAL A 294 3.82 -5.49 13.54
N ARG A 295 4.12 -6.66 12.96
CA ARG A 295 5.24 -7.51 13.41
C ARG A 295 6.61 -6.88 13.19
N ASP A 296 6.72 -6.01 12.19
CA ASP A 296 7.95 -5.28 11.84
C ASP A 296 7.96 -3.85 12.39
N GLY A 297 7.01 -3.50 13.25
CA GLY A 297 6.92 -2.18 13.86
C GLY A 297 8.16 -1.78 14.63
N GLU A 298 8.51 -0.51 14.61
CA GLU A 298 9.70 0.02 15.30
C GLU A 298 9.66 -0.31 16.80
N GLY A 299 10.63 -1.12 17.26
CA GLY A 299 10.72 -1.58 18.65
C GLY A 299 9.67 -2.62 19.05
N VAL A 300 8.89 -3.16 18.12
CA VAL A 300 7.86 -4.16 18.42
C VAL A 300 8.47 -5.48 18.88
N THR A 301 7.98 -5.98 20.01
CA THR A 301 8.37 -7.29 20.58
C THR A 301 7.22 -8.30 20.52
N ARG A 302 5.99 -7.84 20.33
CA ARG A 302 4.78 -8.69 20.36
C ARG A 302 3.70 -8.19 19.40
N LEU A 303 3.05 -9.12 18.71
CA LEU A 303 1.79 -8.87 18.00
C LEU A 303 0.62 -9.17 18.95
N VAL A 304 -0.16 -8.15 19.29
CA VAL A 304 -1.33 -8.28 20.17
C VAL A 304 -2.61 -8.05 19.37
N THR A 305 -3.60 -8.91 19.59
CA THR A 305 -4.94 -8.75 19.02
C THR A 305 -5.92 -8.33 20.10
N VAL A 306 -6.46 -7.13 19.98
CA VAL A 306 -7.57 -6.64 20.83
C VAL A 306 -8.90 -7.00 20.18
N ARG A 307 -9.72 -7.78 20.86
CA ARG A 307 -11.03 -8.20 20.36
C ARG A 307 -12.15 -7.72 21.29
N VAL A 308 -12.99 -6.82 20.80
CA VAL A 308 -14.19 -6.34 21.50
C VAL A 308 -15.40 -7.11 21.00
N ARG A 309 -16.23 -7.60 21.94
CA ARG A 309 -17.49 -8.32 21.68
C ARG A 309 -18.62 -7.73 22.47
N GLY A 310 -19.84 -7.80 21.97
CA GLY A 310 -21.04 -7.36 22.67
C GLY A 310 -21.29 -5.85 22.64
N ALA A 311 -20.55 -5.08 21.87
CA ALA A 311 -20.87 -3.67 21.64
C ALA A 311 -22.16 -3.53 20.80
N LYS A 312 -22.89 -2.42 20.96
CA LYS A 312 -24.13 -2.17 20.20
C LYS A 312 -23.89 -2.01 18.70
N THR A 313 -22.76 -1.43 18.34
CA THR A 313 -22.38 -1.17 16.94
C THR A 313 -20.91 -1.52 16.68
N GLN A 314 -20.59 -1.79 15.42
CA GLN A 314 -19.20 -1.97 14.98
C GLN A 314 -18.32 -0.74 15.29
N LYS A 315 -18.89 0.46 15.19
CA LYS A 315 -18.21 1.72 15.52
C LYS A 315 -17.81 1.79 16.99
N GLU A 316 -18.69 1.40 17.90
CA GLU A 316 -18.38 1.36 19.34
C GLU A 316 -17.32 0.29 19.65
N ALA A 317 -17.41 -0.89 19.01
CA ALA A 317 -16.41 -1.94 19.16
C ALA A 317 -15.02 -1.48 18.70
N ASP A 318 -14.94 -0.81 17.54
CA ASP A 318 -13.68 -0.27 17.00
C ASP A 318 -13.11 0.84 17.90
N ALA A 319 -13.94 1.77 18.37
CA ALA A 319 -13.52 2.84 19.28
C ALA A 319 -12.94 2.28 20.59
N ALA A 320 -13.58 1.26 21.17
CA ALA A 320 -13.10 0.60 22.38
C ALA A 320 -11.79 -0.15 22.13
N ALA A 321 -11.69 -0.92 21.02
CA ALA A 321 -10.46 -1.63 20.65
C ALA A 321 -9.29 -0.68 20.45
N ARG A 322 -9.51 0.47 19.79
CA ARG A 322 -8.50 1.50 19.57
C ARG A 322 -8.06 2.19 20.85
N ALA A 323 -8.98 2.51 21.74
CA ALA A 323 -8.64 3.12 23.02
C ALA A 323 -7.69 2.22 23.82
N VAL A 324 -7.94 0.92 23.83
CA VAL A 324 -7.02 -0.08 24.43
C VAL A 324 -5.72 -0.18 23.65
N GLY A 325 -5.80 -0.35 22.33
CA GLY A 325 -4.63 -0.54 21.46
C GLY A 325 -3.67 0.66 21.41
N ASN A 326 -4.15 1.89 21.65
CA ASN A 326 -3.36 3.11 21.66
C ASN A 326 -2.91 3.56 23.06
N SER A 327 -3.35 2.89 24.11
CA SER A 327 -2.92 3.24 25.47
C SER A 327 -1.44 2.88 25.66
N ALA A 328 -0.61 3.90 25.88
CA ALA A 328 0.81 3.70 26.20
C ALA A 328 0.98 2.83 27.46
N LEU A 329 0.12 3.01 28.45
CA LEU A 329 0.14 2.24 29.69
C LEU A 329 -0.18 0.75 29.45
N VAL A 330 -1.16 0.45 28.57
CA VAL A 330 -1.47 -0.93 28.18
C VAL A 330 -0.33 -1.53 27.36
N LYS A 331 0.22 -0.79 26.39
CA LYS A 331 1.37 -1.25 25.57
C LYS A 331 2.59 -1.59 26.43
N THR A 332 2.90 -0.80 27.45
CA THR A 332 4.00 -1.08 28.39
C THR A 332 3.76 -2.34 29.21
N SER A 333 2.54 -2.62 29.62
CA SER A 333 2.23 -3.87 30.33
C SER A 333 2.40 -5.09 29.43
N TRP A 334 1.96 -5.02 28.17
CA TRP A 334 2.16 -6.08 27.20
C TRP A 334 3.65 -6.34 26.93
N ASN A 335 4.42 -5.28 26.72
CA ASN A 335 5.87 -5.40 26.50
C ASN A 335 6.58 -6.02 27.70
N GLY A 336 6.26 -5.59 28.91
CA GLY A 336 6.80 -6.12 30.16
C GLY A 336 6.31 -7.49 30.56
N GLY A 337 5.34 -8.08 29.83
CA GLY A 337 4.74 -9.37 30.19
C GLY A 337 3.88 -9.33 31.45
N ASP A 338 3.45 -8.13 31.87
CA ASP A 338 2.57 -7.93 33.01
C ASP A 338 1.11 -8.19 32.59
N PRO A 339 0.40 -9.18 33.23
CA PRO A 339 -0.99 -9.50 32.89
C PRO A 339 -1.99 -8.46 33.40
N ASN A 340 -1.60 -7.27 33.64
CA ASN A 340 -2.31 -6.17 34.29
C ASN A 340 -3.66 -5.84 33.61
N TRP A 341 -4.65 -6.68 33.91
CA TRP A 341 -6.01 -6.56 33.38
C TRP A 341 -6.72 -5.27 33.83
N GLY A 342 -6.24 -4.61 34.90
CA GLY A 342 -6.77 -3.34 35.40
C GLY A 342 -6.43 -2.12 34.54
N ARG A 343 -5.49 -2.27 33.63
CA ARG A 343 -5.15 -1.22 32.65
C ARG A 343 -6.02 -1.37 31.41
#